data_fbb230d3bba128955bf733cc651ffad6
#
_entry.id   fbb230d3bba128955bf733cc651ffad6
#
_cell.length_a   1.000
_cell.length_b   1.000
_cell.length_c   1.000
_cell.angle_alpha   90.00
_cell.angle_beta   90.00
_cell.angle_gamma   90.00
#
_symmetry.space_group_name_H-M   'P 1'
#
loop_
_entity.id
_entity.type
_entity.pdbx_description
1 polymer ?
#
loop_
_entity_poly.entity_id
_entity_poly.type
_entity_poly.pdbx_seq_one_letter_code
_entity_poly.pdbx_strand_id
1 'polypeptide(L)'
;RAWKMPGSRMFIDPKMQVPVDDLLKGMIVQSGNDATMALAEGVGGTVENFVKLMNDQAQALGMKGTVYKNPEGLTEPGHTTTARDLATLATRLMQDFPEFMHYYATKQYSYPGTPASNGNNRNMLLFRDPTVDGLKTGHTAAAGYCLVATSKRDFPNVGQRRLLSIVLGAASENARANESQKLLNWGYTAFDAVKLFDAGQPVATPAVWKGTESTIRIGRAEAIVVAVPSGSAGKVTTQIVRQDPLVAPFTKGQAIGSLKVVLGDQPLTEVPLVALEPVEEAGFFGRAWDAMRLWIK
;
A
#
# COMPACT_ATOMS: atom_id res chain seq x y z
N ARG A 1 24.33 -21.97 -0.73
CA ARG A 1 23.51 -21.80 -1.95
C ARG A 1 23.58 -20.33 -2.37
N ALA A 2 23.34 -19.38 -1.45
CA ALA A 2 23.26 -17.95 -1.73
C ALA A 2 24.45 -17.37 -2.51
N TRP A 3 25.69 -17.56 -2.06
CA TRP A 3 26.88 -16.96 -2.71
C TRP A 3 27.13 -17.41 -4.14
N LYS A 4 26.52 -18.54 -4.57
CA LYS A 4 26.62 -19.07 -5.95
C LYS A 4 25.57 -18.49 -6.90
N MET A 5 24.68 -17.63 -6.40
CA MET A 5 23.58 -17.11 -7.22
C MET A 5 24.11 -16.31 -8.42
N PRO A 6 23.56 -16.52 -9.63
CA PRO A 6 23.93 -15.78 -10.82
C PRO A 6 23.31 -14.38 -10.82
N GLY A 7 23.74 -13.55 -11.76
CA GLY A 7 23.18 -12.21 -11.99
C GLY A 7 23.68 -11.18 -11.00
N SER A 8 22.79 -10.30 -10.56
CA SER A 8 23.13 -9.22 -9.62
C SER A 8 23.40 -9.75 -8.23
N ARG A 9 24.44 -9.25 -7.59
CA ARG A 9 24.87 -9.73 -6.28
C ARG A 9 25.31 -8.59 -5.36
N MET A 10 25.16 -8.81 -4.07
CA MET A 10 25.75 -8.03 -2.99
C MET A 10 27.21 -8.47 -2.73
N PHE A 11 27.59 -9.69 -3.20
CA PHE A 11 28.87 -10.34 -3.05
C PHE A 11 29.15 -10.83 -1.62
N ILE A 12 28.14 -11.49 -1.00
CA ILE A 12 28.34 -12.15 0.27
C ILE A 12 29.24 -13.38 0.13
N ASP A 13 30.02 -13.66 1.18
CA ASP A 13 30.86 -14.85 1.30
C ASP A 13 30.31 -15.80 2.37
N PRO A 14 30.35 -17.14 2.18
CA PRO A 14 29.85 -18.11 3.16
C PRO A 14 30.47 -18.01 4.55
N LYS A 15 31.63 -17.36 4.67
CA LYS A 15 32.31 -17.15 5.94
C LYS A 15 31.92 -15.88 6.66
N MET A 16 31.14 -15.00 5.99
CA MET A 16 30.67 -13.76 6.57
C MET A 16 29.39 -13.97 7.38
N GLN A 17 29.33 -13.36 8.56
CA GLN A 17 28.08 -13.16 9.29
C GLN A 17 27.50 -11.82 8.83
N VAL A 18 26.48 -11.88 7.98
CA VAL A 18 25.88 -10.70 7.37
C VAL A 18 24.62 -10.31 8.16
N PRO A 19 24.54 -9.10 8.74
CA PRO A 19 23.33 -8.63 9.39
C PRO A 19 22.13 -8.64 8.45
N VAL A 20 20.94 -8.89 8.99
CA VAL A 20 19.67 -8.88 8.21
C VAL A 20 19.44 -7.52 7.54
N ASP A 21 19.76 -6.43 8.24
CA ASP A 21 19.69 -5.06 7.71
C ASP A 21 20.52 -4.88 6.43
N ASP A 22 21.76 -5.41 6.43
CA ASP A 22 22.64 -5.38 5.26
C ASP A 22 22.13 -6.27 4.12
N LEU A 23 21.56 -7.45 4.44
CA LEU A 23 20.91 -8.29 3.43
C LEU A 23 19.70 -7.61 2.78
N LEU A 24 18.88 -6.90 3.57
CA LEU A 24 17.75 -6.10 3.04
C LEU A 24 18.23 -4.99 2.11
N LYS A 25 19.26 -4.24 2.50
CA LYS A 25 19.87 -3.21 1.64
C LYS A 25 20.46 -3.83 0.38
N GLY A 26 21.18 -4.94 0.49
CA GLY A 26 21.74 -5.66 -0.65
C GLY A 26 20.66 -6.14 -1.63
N MET A 27 19.57 -6.71 -1.11
CA MET A 27 18.42 -7.15 -1.91
C MET A 27 17.72 -5.98 -2.61
N ILE A 28 17.50 -4.88 -1.91
CA ILE A 28 16.68 -3.76 -2.43
C ILE A 28 17.50 -2.85 -3.32
N VAL A 29 18.68 -2.37 -2.87
CA VAL A 29 19.49 -1.36 -3.58
C VAL A 29 20.28 -1.99 -4.73
N GLN A 30 21.00 -3.08 -4.44
CA GLN A 30 21.87 -3.77 -5.41
C GLN A 30 21.12 -4.81 -6.24
N SER A 31 19.86 -5.12 -5.86
CA SER A 31 19.10 -6.24 -6.42
C SER A 31 19.84 -7.58 -6.29
N GLY A 32 20.50 -7.79 -5.13
CA GLY A 32 21.37 -8.94 -4.87
C GLY A 32 20.62 -10.25 -4.76
N ASN A 33 20.78 -11.13 -5.75
CA ASN A 33 20.18 -12.47 -5.74
C ASN A 33 20.72 -13.32 -4.60
N ASP A 34 22.01 -13.14 -4.26
CA ASP A 34 22.66 -13.79 -3.12
C ASP A 34 22.06 -13.35 -1.79
N ALA A 35 21.84 -12.06 -1.58
CA ALA A 35 21.18 -11.53 -0.40
C ALA A 35 19.72 -12.01 -0.30
N THR A 36 18.99 -12.00 -1.42
CA THR A 36 17.61 -12.51 -1.50
C THR A 36 17.53 -13.98 -1.12
N MET A 37 18.45 -14.79 -1.66
CA MET A 37 18.51 -16.21 -1.36
C MET A 37 18.83 -16.48 0.11
N ALA A 38 19.76 -15.71 0.70
CA ALA A 38 20.10 -15.84 2.12
C ALA A 38 18.90 -15.50 3.03
N LEU A 39 18.17 -14.42 2.70
CA LEU A 39 16.95 -14.06 3.42
C LEU A 39 15.86 -15.13 3.27
N ALA A 40 15.68 -15.67 2.07
CA ALA A 40 14.69 -16.71 1.82
C ALA A 40 14.99 -18.00 2.63
N GLU A 41 16.25 -18.43 2.68
CA GLU A 41 16.66 -19.57 3.51
C GLU A 41 16.52 -19.27 5.00
N GLY A 42 16.88 -18.05 5.43
CA GLY A 42 16.78 -17.63 6.84
C GLY A 42 15.35 -17.55 7.36
N VAL A 43 14.41 -17.06 6.54
CA VAL A 43 12.99 -16.90 6.93
C VAL A 43 12.22 -18.20 6.72
N GLY A 44 12.43 -18.86 5.57
CA GLY A 44 11.67 -20.05 5.19
C GLY A 44 12.23 -21.36 5.72
N GLY A 45 13.47 -21.35 6.22
CA GLY A 45 14.23 -22.58 6.50
C GLY A 45 14.73 -23.25 5.22
N THR A 46 13.91 -23.27 4.17
CA THR A 46 14.26 -23.70 2.82
C THR A 46 13.71 -22.70 1.79
N VAL A 47 14.33 -22.65 0.61
CA VAL A 47 13.86 -21.78 -0.50
C VAL A 47 12.46 -22.20 -0.95
N GLU A 48 12.22 -23.49 -1.02
CA GLU A 48 10.94 -24.06 -1.43
C GLU A 48 9.80 -23.64 -0.49
N ASN A 49 10.06 -23.66 0.83
CA ASN A 49 9.09 -23.18 1.82
C ASN A 49 8.90 -21.66 1.74
N PHE A 50 9.97 -20.89 1.50
CA PHE A 50 9.85 -19.45 1.31
C PHE A 50 9.00 -19.10 0.06
N VAL A 51 9.21 -19.79 -1.06
CA VAL A 51 8.39 -19.64 -2.26
C VAL A 51 6.94 -19.99 -1.98
N LYS A 52 6.68 -21.03 -1.17
CA LYS A 52 5.32 -21.32 -0.71
C LYS A 52 4.73 -20.15 0.06
N LEU A 53 5.45 -19.56 1.03
CA LEU A 53 5.00 -18.40 1.78
C LEU A 53 4.72 -17.19 0.87
N MET A 54 5.55 -16.94 -0.16
CA MET A 54 5.30 -15.90 -1.16
C MET A 54 3.99 -16.12 -1.91
N ASN A 55 3.69 -17.35 -2.32
CA ASN A 55 2.45 -17.67 -3.03
C ASN A 55 1.23 -17.62 -2.10
N ASP A 56 1.35 -18.09 -0.86
CA ASP A 56 0.29 -17.98 0.15
C ASP A 56 -0.06 -16.50 0.42
N GLN A 57 0.96 -15.63 0.50
CA GLN A 57 0.75 -14.19 0.65
C GLN A 57 0.13 -13.56 -0.59
N ALA A 58 0.55 -13.94 -1.80
CA ALA A 58 -0.05 -13.46 -3.04
C ALA A 58 -1.55 -13.82 -3.10
N GLN A 59 -1.90 -15.03 -2.71
CA GLN A 59 -3.30 -15.48 -2.62
C GLN A 59 -4.09 -14.67 -1.58
N ALA A 60 -3.52 -14.47 -0.39
CA ALA A 60 -4.15 -13.69 0.68
C ALA A 60 -4.40 -12.23 0.27
N LEU A 61 -3.52 -11.66 -0.56
CA LEU A 61 -3.66 -10.33 -1.14
C LEU A 61 -4.59 -10.28 -2.36
N GLY A 62 -5.11 -11.40 -2.83
CA GLY A 62 -5.97 -11.48 -4.02
C GLY A 62 -5.24 -11.29 -5.35
N MET A 63 -3.94 -11.55 -5.41
CA MET A 63 -3.09 -11.43 -6.59
C MET A 63 -3.27 -12.64 -7.52
N LYS A 64 -4.39 -12.67 -8.24
CA LYS A 64 -4.85 -13.84 -8.99
C LYS A 64 -4.00 -14.19 -10.23
N GLY A 65 -3.24 -13.24 -10.77
CA GLY A 65 -2.35 -13.42 -11.92
C GLY A 65 -0.89 -13.64 -11.54
N THR A 66 -0.60 -13.88 -10.25
CA THR A 66 0.76 -13.99 -9.74
C THR A 66 1.06 -15.40 -9.25
N VAL A 67 2.16 -15.96 -9.75
CA VAL A 67 2.75 -17.22 -9.27
C VAL A 67 4.26 -17.04 -9.15
N TYR A 68 4.80 -17.25 -7.97
CA TYR A 68 6.24 -17.24 -7.70
C TYR A 68 6.83 -18.65 -7.81
N LYS A 69 8.00 -18.76 -8.43
CA LYS A 69 8.77 -20.00 -8.56
C LYS A 69 10.13 -19.94 -7.86
N ASN A 70 10.64 -18.73 -7.69
CA ASN A 70 11.88 -18.45 -6.95
C ASN A 70 11.76 -17.08 -6.24
N PRO A 71 12.58 -16.82 -5.21
CA PRO A 71 12.50 -15.55 -4.46
C PRO A 71 13.16 -14.37 -5.15
N GLU A 72 14.12 -14.60 -6.05
CA GLU A 72 14.93 -13.54 -6.67
C GLU A 72 14.36 -13.01 -7.99
N GLY A 73 13.33 -13.67 -8.56
CA GLY A 73 12.66 -13.22 -9.77
C GLY A 73 13.38 -13.58 -11.08
N LEU A 74 14.27 -14.56 -11.07
CA LEU A 74 14.87 -15.08 -12.30
C LEU A 74 13.81 -15.83 -13.14
N THR A 75 14.04 -15.87 -14.45
CA THR A 75 13.12 -16.51 -15.40
C THR A 75 12.98 -18.00 -15.09
N GLU A 76 11.74 -18.43 -14.86
CA GLU A 76 11.36 -19.82 -14.66
C GLU A 76 9.98 -20.06 -15.26
N PRO A 77 9.72 -21.21 -15.90
CA PRO A 77 8.41 -21.53 -16.45
C PRO A 77 7.30 -21.40 -15.41
N GLY A 78 6.29 -20.59 -15.70
CA GLY A 78 5.16 -20.33 -14.80
C GLY A 78 5.44 -19.29 -13.70
N HIS A 79 6.59 -18.62 -13.69
CA HIS A 79 6.84 -17.44 -12.85
C HIS A 79 6.20 -16.22 -13.51
N THR A 80 5.06 -15.79 -13.01
CA THR A 80 4.23 -14.75 -13.66
C THR A 80 3.68 -13.75 -12.65
N THR A 81 3.39 -12.54 -13.13
CA THR A 81 2.65 -11.53 -12.38
C THR A 81 1.92 -10.59 -13.34
N THR A 82 1.13 -9.67 -12.82
CA THR A 82 0.46 -8.61 -13.58
C THR A 82 0.75 -7.24 -12.97
N ALA A 83 0.60 -6.17 -13.77
CA ALA A 83 0.73 -4.81 -13.25
C ALA A 83 -0.27 -4.52 -12.12
N ARG A 84 -1.49 -5.07 -12.20
CA ARG A 84 -2.50 -4.93 -11.15
C ARG A 84 -2.09 -5.62 -9.85
N ASP A 85 -1.57 -6.83 -9.93
CA ASP A 85 -1.12 -7.57 -8.74
C ASP A 85 0.06 -6.88 -8.08
N LEU A 86 1.02 -6.37 -8.88
CA LEU A 86 2.13 -5.58 -8.35
C LEU A 86 1.66 -4.26 -7.72
N ALA A 87 0.59 -3.64 -8.24
CA ALA A 87 -0.03 -2.48 -7.59
C ALA A 87 -0.60 -2.83 -6.22
N THR A 88 -1.29 -3.96 -6.13
CA THR A 88 -1.83 -4.48 -4.86
C THR A 88 -0.70 -4.73 -3.87
N LEU A 89 0.35 -5.48 -4.27
CA LEU A 89 1.49 -5.79 -3.42
C LEU A 89 2.20 -4.52 -2.93
N ALA A 90 2.51 -3.60 -3.84
CA ALA A 90 3.21 -2.36 -3.52
C ALA A 90 2.38 -1.46 -2.59
N THR A 91 1.07 -1.37 -2.81
CA THR A 91 0.16 -0.60 -1.95
C THR A 91 0.13 -1.17 -0.54
N ARG A 92 -0.02 -2.49 -0.40
CA ARG A 92 -0.03 -3.17 0.90
C ARG A 92 1.33 -3.06 1.60
N LEU A 93 2.45 -3.21 0.88
CA LEU A 93 3.78 -2.99 1.44
C LEU A 93 3.92 -1.60 2.07
N MET A 94 3.47 -0.56 1.37
CA MET A 94 3.55 0.82 1.87
C MET A 94 2.58 1.12 3.01
N GLN A 95 1.45 0.43 3.08
CA GLN A 95 0.44 0.60 4.12
C GLN A 95 0.76 -0.20 5.38
N ASP A 96 1.19 -1.45 5.20
CA ASP A 96 1.40 -2.40 6.29
C ASP A 96 2.79 -2.23 6.95
N PHE A 97 3.77 -1.69 6.19
CA PHE A 97 5.17 -1.58 6.60
C PHE A 97 5.80 -0.22 6.24
N PRO A 98 5.15 0.91 6.60
CA PRO A 98 5.63 2.24 6.22
C PRO A 98 7.03 2.58 6.76
N GLU A 99 7.42 1.99 7.89
CA GLU A 99 8.72 2.18 8.52
C GLU A 99 9.89 1.63 7.69
N PHE A 100 9.64 0.65 6.82
CA PHE A 100 10.68 0.06 5.96
C PHE A 100 10.85 0.77 4.61
N MET A 101 10.04 1.79 4.32
CA MET A 101 10.12 2.51 3.06
C MET A 101 11.47 3.20 2.83
N HIS A 102 12.21 3.52 3.90
CA HIS A 102 13.54 4.12 3.82
C HIS A 102 14.55 3.24 3.06
N TYR A 103 14.42 1.91 3.10
CA TYR A 103 15.27 1.01 2.31
C TYR A 103 15.11 1.24 0.81
N TYR A 104 13.89 1.45 0.34
CA TYR A 104 13.57 1.67 -1.07
C TYR A 104 13.98 3.06 -1.56
N ALA A 105 14.03 4.04 -0.67
CA ALA A 105 14.52 5.39 -0.94
C ALA A 105 16.05 5.50 -0.92
N THR A 106 16.76 4.47 -0.46
CA THR A 106 18.22 4.45 -0.36
C THR A 106 18.84 4.47 -1.75
N LYS A 107 19.60 5.54 -2.05
CA LYS A 107 20.21 5.76 -3.36
C LYS A 107 21.49 4.96 -3.57
N GLN A 108 22.25 4.78 -2.51
CA GLN A 108 23.57 4.13 -2.58
C GLN A 108 23.76 3.21 -1.37
N TYR A 109 24.33 2.06 -1.63
CA TYR A 109 24.73 1.12 -0.59
C TYR A 109 25.93 0.33 -1.06
N SER A 110 26.91 0.12 -0.20
CA SER A 110 28.09 -0.71 -0.45
C SER A 110 28.32 -1.64 0.73
N TYR A 111 28.64 -2.89 0.44
CA TYR A 111 29.01 -3.90 1.40
C TYR A 111 30.43 -4.40 1.09
N PRO A 112 31.24 -4.86 2.05
CA PRO A 112 32.57 -5.41 1.79
C PRO A 112 32.53 -6.47 0.67
N GLY A 113 33.31 -6.25 -0.40
CA GLY A 113 33.32 -7.10 -1.59
C GLY A 113 32.40 -6.62 -2.75
N THR A 114 31.49 -5.69 -2.51
CA THR A 114 30.66 -5.10 -3.58
C THR A 114 31.53 -4.21 -4.50
N PRO A 115 31.59 -4.47 -5.82
CA PRO A 115 32.22 -3.54 -6.76
C PRO A 115 31.57 -2.15 -6.74
N ALA A 116 32.37 -1.09 -6.85
CA ALA A 116 31.87 0.30 -6.84
C ALA A 116 30.76 0.55 -7.89
N SER A 117 30.86 -0.11 -9.05
CA SER A 117 29.85 -0.04 -10.12
C SER A 117 28.47 -0.59 -9.73
N ASN A 118 28.37 -1.36 -8.64
CA ASN A 118 27.13 -1.97 -8.15
C ASN A 118 26.58 -1.30 -6.88
N GLY A 119 27.16 -0.16 -6.47
CA GLY A 119 26.75 0.56 -5.25
C GLY A 119 25.50 1.43 -5.42
N ASN A 120 25.08 1.74 -6.63
CA ASN A 120 23.92 2.60 -6.89
C ASN A 120 22.63 1.80 -6.99
N ASN A 121 21.55 2.37 -6.44
CA ASN A 121 20.21 1.87 -6.68
C ASN A 121 19.87 1.96 -8.17
N ARG A 122 19.33 0.91 -8.74
CA ARG A 122 19.00 0.83 -10.17
C ARG A 122 17.73 1.59 -10.55
N ASN A 123 16.98 2.10 -9.57
CA ASN A 123 15.87 3.01 -9.82
C ASN A 123 16.39 4.42 -10.11
N MET A 124 16.55 4.72 -11.40
CA MET A 124 17.06 6.02 -11.86
C MET A 124 16.21 7.20 -11.43
N LEU A 125 14.91 7.00 -11.14
CA LEU A 125 14.03 8.07 -10.71
C LEU A 125 14.40 8.63 -9.33
N LEU A 126 15.01 7.84 -8.45
CA LEU A 126 15.52 8.31 -7.16
C LEU A 126 16.55 9.45 -7.32
N PHE A 127 17.27 9.48 -8.45
CA PHE A 127 18.28 10.50 -8.75
C PHE A 127 17.72 11.67 -9.58
N ARG A 128 16.61 11.46 -10.30
CA ARG A 128 16.04 12.44 -11.23
C ARG A 128 14.91 13.27 -10.62
N ASP A 129 14.12 12.65 -9.72
CA ASP A 129 12.93 13.27 -9.13
C ASP A 129 13.02 13.15 -7.59
N PRO A 130 13.21 14.24 -6.85
CA PRO A 130 13.31 14.22 -5.39
C PRO A 130 12.02 13.78 -4.69
N THR A 131 10.90 13.75 -5.39
CA THR A 131 9.62 13.27 -4.85
C THR A 131 9.48 11.75 -4.91
N VAL A 132 10.35 11.07 -5.65
CA VAL A 132 10.38 9.60 -5.76
C VAL A 132 11.10 9.00 -4.56
N ASP A 133 10.47 8.05 -3.90
CA ASP A 133 10.97 7.38 -2.70
C ASP A 133 10.92 5.83 -2.77
N GLY A 134 10.82 5.28 -3.97
CA GLY A 134 10.81 3.82 -4.19
C GLY A 134 10.36 3.45 -5.60
N LEU A 135 10.11 2.18 -5.86
CA LEU A 135 10.30 1.00 -5.06
C LEU A 135 11.40 0.11 -5.65
N LYS A 136 11.06 -0.71 -6.66
CA LYS A 136 11.94 -1.78 -7.12
C LYS A 136 11.98 -1.90 -8.64
N THR A 137 13.18 -2.13 -9.15
CA THR A 137 13.43 -2.48 -10.55
C THR A 137 13.55 -4.00 -10.73
N GLY A 138 13.24 -4.48 -11.92
CA GLY A 138 13.51 -5.84 -12.37
C GLY A 138 13.99 -5.87 -13.81
N HIS A 139 14.75 -6.90 -14.17
CA HIS A 139 15.12 -7.17 -15.54
C HIS A 139 15.46 -8.65 -15.74
N THR A 140 14.86 -9.25 -16.73
CA THR A 140 15.30 -10.50 -17.37
C THR A 140 15.09 -10.37 -18.87
N ALA A 141 15.75 -11.21 -19.66
CA ALA A 141 15.54 -11.21 -21.12
C ALA A 141 14.06 -11.45 -21.51
N ALA A 142 13.36 -12.28 -20.73
CA ALA A 142 11.94 -12.59 -20.96
C ALA A 142 10.98 -11.48 -20.52
N ALA A 143 11.28 -10.81 -19.39
CA ALA A 143 10.40 -9.78 -18.82
C ALA A 143 10.67 -8.36 -19.34
N GLY A 144 11.83 -8.12 -20.00
CA GLY A 144 12.27 -6.77 -20.32
C GLY A 144 12.61 -5.97 -19.06
N TYR A 145 12.70 -4.67 -19.20
CA TYR A 145 13.00 -3.76 -18.10
C TYR A 145 11.74 -3.33 -17.38
N CYS A 146 11.67 -3.58 -16.07
CA CYS A 146 10.50 -3.35 -15.24
C CYS A 146 10.83 -2.36 -14.10
N LEU A 147 9.84 -1.56 -13.72
CA LEU A 147 9.92 -0.65 -12.57
C LEU A 147 8.56 -0.48 -11.91
N VAL A 148 8.53 -0.72 -10.63
CA VAL A 148 7.49 -0.24 -9.73
C VAL A 148 8.04 1.02 -9.06
N ALA A 149 7.47 2.19 -9.33
CA ALA A 149 7.93 3.45 -8.77
C ALA A 149 6.83 4.14 -7.97
N THR A 150 7.21 4.82 -6.89
CA THR A 150 6.31 5.61 -6.05
C THR A 150 6.91 6.99 -5.81
N SER A 151 6.04 7.99 -5.74
CA SER A 151 6.40 9.36 -5.41
C SER A 151 5.39 9.98 -4.46
N LYS A 152 5.83 10.98 -3.68
CA LYS A 152 4.99 11.81 -2.81
C LYS A 152 5.14 13.28 -3.22
N ARG A 153 4.02 13.96 -3.43
CA ARG A 153 3.99 15.41 -3.67
C ARG A 153 3.00 16.08 -2.74
N ASP A 154 3.32 17.29 -2.29
CA ASP A 154 2.42 18.11 -1.49
C ASP A 154 1.38 18.76 -2.39
N PHE A 155 0.12 18.70 -1.95
CA PHE A 155 -1.01 19.33 -2.63
C PHE A 155 -1.69 20.31 -1.68
N PRO A 156 -1.97 21.53 -2.13
CA PRO A 156 -2.72 22.50 -1.33
C PRO A 156 -4.03 21.90 -0.83
N ASN A 157 -4.35 22.14 0.44
CA ASN A 157 -5.59 21.72 1.12
C ASN A 157 -5.79 20.21 1.33
N VAL A 158 -4.92 19.35 0.78
CA VAL A 158 -5.04 17.89 0.86
C VAL A 158 -3.88 17.28 1.66
N GLY A 159 -2.72 17.93 1.66
CA GLY A 159 -1.47 17.41 2.20
C GLY A 159 -0.73 16.53 1.19
N GLN A 160 0.04 15.58 1.71
CA GLN A 160 0.84 14.69 0.86
C GLN A 160 -0.03 13.70 0.07
N ARG A 161 0.19 13.65 -1.23
CA ARG A 161 -0.41 12.67 -2.12
C ARG A 161 0.67 11.73 -2.64
N ARG A 162 0.44 10.43 -2.49
CA ARG A 162 1.30 9.39 -3.03
C ARG A 162 0.69 8.81 -4.31
N LEU A 163 1.52 8.64 -5.33
CA LEU A 163 1.19 7.87 -6.53
C LEU A 163 2.15 6.70 -6.70
N LEU A 164 1.64 5.68 -7.37
CA LEU A 164 2.36 4.46 -7.74
C LEU A 164 2.25 4.28 -9.25
N SER A 165 3.37 4.03 -9.93
CA SER A 165 3.40 3.64 -11.33
C SER A 165 4.05 2.27 -11.50
N ILE A 166 3.54 1.49 -12.45
CA ILE A 166 4.06 0.16 -12.77
C ILE A 166 4.28 0.09 -14.26
N VAL A 167 5.54 -0.12 -14.63
CA VAL A 167 6.00 -0.29 -16.01
C VAL A 167 6.65 -1.65 -16.13
N LEU A 168 6.16 -2.48 -17.03
CA LEU A 168 6.67 -3.82 -17.31
C LEU A 168 7.05 -3.90 -18.80
N GLY A 169 8.10 -4.66 -19.13
CA GLY A 169 8.47 -4.97 -20.49
C GLY A 169 9.07 -3.81 -21.29
N ALA A 170 9.64 -2.80 -20.64
CA ALA A 170 10.29 -1.71 -21.35
C ALA A 170 11.57 -2.18 -22.05
N ALA A 171 11.97 -1.48 -23.14
CA ALA A 171 13.11 -1.85 -23.98
C ALA A 171 14.47 -1.55 -23.34
N SER A 172 14.54 -0.67 -22.34
CA SER A 172 15.78 -0.26 -21.68
C SER A 172 15.57 0.30 -20.28
N GLU A 173 16.66 0.48 -19.52
CA GLU A 173 16.64 1.15 -18.22
C GLU A 173 16.12 2.59 -18.31
N ASN A 174 16.54 3.32 -19.31
CA ASN A 174 16.04 4.67 -19.55
C ASN A 174 14.56 4.66 -19.93
N ALA A 175 14.12 3.73 -20.77
CA ALA A 175 12.72 3.63 -21.18
C ALA A 175 11.81 3.36 -19.96
N ARG A 176 12.13 2.38 -19.10
CA ARG A 176 11.32 2.11 -17.89
C ARG A 176 11.24 3.32 -16.97
N ALA A 177 12.36 4.06 -16.79
CA ALA A 177 12.37 5.26 -15.96
C ALA A 177 11.53 6.38 -16.57
N ASN A 178 11.69 6.64 -17.89
CA ASN A 178 10.95 7.68 -18.59
C ASN A 178 9.43 7.41 -18.57
N GLU A 179 9.03 6.18 -18.88
CA GLU A 179 7.59 5.82 -18.88
C GLU A 179 6.99 5.86 -17.46
N SER A 180 7.73 5.43 -16.44
CA SER A 180 7.28 5.57 -15.06
C SER A 180 7.12 7.04 -14.67
N GLN A 181 8.05 7.92 -15.04
CA GLN A 181 7.96 9.35 -14.76
C GLN A 181 6.78 10.01 -15.48
N LYS A 182 6.55 9.65 -16.75
CA LYS A 182 5.36 10.12 -17.50
C LYS A 182 4.05 9.72 -16.80
N LEU A 183 3.93 8.46 -16.35
CA LEU A 183 2.75 7.98 -15.64
C LEU A 183 2.54 8.71 -14.32
N LEU A 184 3.59 8.92 -13.52
CA LEU A 184 3.51 9.67 -12.26
C LEU A 184 3.07 11.12 -12.53
N ASN A 185 3.71 11.80 -13.48
CA ASN A 185 3.35 13.17 -13.85
C ASN A 185 1.90 13.26 -14.36
N TRP A 186 1.51 12.35 -15.24
CA TRP A 186 0.13 12.27 -15.72
C TRP A 186 -0.85 12.08 -14.56
N GLY A 187 -0.59 11.16 -13.64
CA GLY A 187 -1.46 10.94 -12.50
C GLY A 187 -1.61 12.17 -11.58
N TYR A 188 -0.56 12.97 -11.45
CA TYR A 188 -0.62 14.22 -10.67
C TYR A 188 -1.33 15.37 -11.39
N THR A 189 -1.39 15.36 -12.73
CA THR A 189 -2.03 16.42 -13.53
C THR A 189 -3.44 16.05 -14.00
N ALA A 190 -3.68 14.76 -14.27
CA ALA A 190 -4.96 14.29 -14.77
C ALA A 190 -6.02 14.08 -13.69
N PHE A 191 -5.62 14.09 -12.41
CA PHE A 191 -6.53 13.85 -11.29
C PHE A 191 -6.34 14.89 -10.20
N ASP A 192 -7.44 15.49 -9.75
CA ASP A 192 -7.50 16.30 -8.55
C ASP A 192 -7.66 15.40 -7.31
N ALA A 193 -7.11 15.85 -6.19
CA ALA A 193 -7.39 15.25 -4.89
C ALA A 193 -8.42 16.12 -4.16
N VAL A 194 -9.53 15.54 -3.75
CA VAL A 194 -10.63 16.22 -3.05
C VAL A 194 -10.69 15.71 -1.62
N LYS A 195 -10.43 16.60 -0.66
CA LYS A 195 -10.63 16.28 0.75
C LYS A 195 -12.11 16.50 1.09
N LEU A 196 -12.78 15.43 1.44
CA LEU A 196 -14.19 15.44 1.81
C LEU A 196 -14.38 15.74 3.29
N PHE A 197 -13.53 15.16 4.15
CA PHE A 197 -13.55 15.34 5.61
C PHE A 197 -12.14 15.35 6.17
N ASP A 198 -11.92 16.16 7.19
CA ASP A 198 -10.65 16.16 7.92
C ASP A 198 -10.52 14.92 8.82
N ALA A 199 -9.30 14.63 9.27
CA ALA A 199 -9.02 13.54 10.21
C ALA A 199 -9.82 13.75 11.52
N GLY A 200 -10.55 12.72 11.97
CA GLY A 200 -11.39 12.78 13.15
C GLY A 200 -12.64 13.66 13.03
N GLN A 201 -12.88 14.28 11.87
CA GLN A 201 -14.11 15.04 11.63
C GLN A 201 -15.30 14.10 11.54
N PRO A 202 -16.42 14.38 12.25
CA PRO A 202 -17.63 13.61 12.07
C PRO A 202 -18.20 13.76 10.67
N VAL A 203 -18.47 12.64 10.01
CA VAL A 203 -19.25 12.59 8.77
C VAL A 203 -20.73 12.75 9.06
N ALA A 204 -21.18 12.20 10.19
CA ALA A 204 -22.53 12.37 10.71
C ALA A 204 -22.56 12.14 12.23
N THR A 205 -23.68 12.56 12.84
CA THR A 205 -23.96 12.38 14.27
C THR A 205 -25.36 11.79 14.44
N PRO A 206 -25.56 10.51 14.11
CA PRO A 206 -26.86 9.87 14.20
C PRO A 206 -27.30 9.63 15.64
N ALA A 207 -28.62 9.46 15.84
CA ALA A 207 -29.20 9.07 17.10
C ALA A 207 -28.82 7.64 17.49
N VAL A 208 -28.59 7.44 18.79
CA VAL A 208 -28.32 6.14 19.43
C VAL A 208 -29.42 5.85 20.45
N TRP A 209 -29.85 4.60 20.47
CA TRP A 209 -30.85 4.10 21.40
C TRP A 209 -30.18 3.32 22.54
N LYS A 210 -30.77 3.36 23.73
CA LYS A 210 -30.33 2.66 24.93
C LYS A 210 -28.90 3.01 25.38
N GLY A 211 -28.35 4.13 24.91
CA GLY A 211 -27.04 4.63 25.25
C GLY A 211 -27.04 5.69 26.34
N THR A 212 -25.89 5.88 26.99
CA THR A 212 -25.65 7.02 27.90
C THR A 212 -25.71 8.35 27.16
N GLU A 213 -25.39 8.33 25.89
CA GLU A 213 -25.47 9.46 24.95
C GLU A 213 -26.62 9.22 23.96
N SER A 214 -27.31 10.29 23.58
CA SER A 214 -28.41 10.23 22.60
C SER A 214 -27.96 10.18 21.14
N THR A 215 -26.69 10.43 20.90
CA THR A 215 -26.09 10.46 19.54
C THR A 215 -24.68 9.86 19.58
N ILE A 216 -24.16 9.46 18.42
CA ILE A 216 -22.80 9.01 18.24
C ILE A 216 -22.14 9.72 17.05
N ARG A 217 -20.92 10.19 17.23
CA ARG A 217 -20.12 10.75 16.15
C ARG A 217 -19.49 9.63 15.33
N ILE A 218 -19.83 9.56 14.03
CA ILE A 218 -19.28 8.57 13.12
C ILE A 218 -18.42 9.23 12.05
N GLY A 219 -17.27 8.63 11.74
CA GLY A 219 -16.29 9.17 10.79
C GLY A 219 -15.10 8.25 10.62
N ARG A 220 -13.93 8.85 10.37
CA ARG A 220 -12.63 8.15 10.32
C ARG A 220 -11.59 8.88 11.16
N ALA A 221 -10.61 8.12 11.64
CA ALA A 221 -9.44 8.70 12.30
C ALA A 221 -8.58 9.50 11.29
N GLU A 222 -8.47 9.01 10.05
CA GLU A 222 -7.77 9.67 8.96
C GLU A 222 -8.71 10.55 8.13
N ALA A 223 -8.14 11.55 7.43
CA ALA A 223 -8.89 12.36 6.48
C ALA A 223 -9.46 11.49 5.34
N ILE A 224 -10.67 11.82 4.88
CA ILE A 224 -11.27 11.19 3.71
C ILE A 224 -10.93 12.03 2.49
N VAL A 225 -10.04 11.51 1.66
CA VAL A 225 -9.58 12.13 0.41
C VAL A 225 -9.84 11.18 -0.74
N VAL A 226 -10.39 11.70 -1.83
CA VAL A 226 -10.64 10.95 -3.07
C VAL A 226 -9.93 11.58 -4.25
N ALA A 227 -9.53 10.75 -5.22
CA ALA A 227 -8.99 11.22 -6.49
C ALA A 227 -10.11 11.20 -7.55
N VAL A 228 -10.23 12.31 -8.27
CA VAL A 228 -11.21 12.48 -9.36
C VAL A 228 -10.52 13.04 -10.59
N PRO A 229 -11.03 12.83 -11.81
CA PRO A 229 -10.50 13.51 -12.99
C PRO A 229 -10.45 15.02 -12.78
N SER A 230 -9.39 15.66 -13.27
CA SER A 230 -9.18 17.09 -13.07
C SER A 230 -10.35 17.91 -13.56
N GLY A 231 -10.76 18.91 -12.77
CA GLY A 231 -11.94 19.74 -13.01
C GLY A 231 -13.28 19.10 -12.64
N SER A 232 -13.27 17.88 -12.06
CA SER A 232 -14.53 17.18 -11.70
C SER A 232 -14.87 17.26 -10.21
N ALA A 233 -14.10 17.98 -9.41
CA ALA A 233 -14.28 18.05 -7.95
C ALA A 233 -15.72 18.45 -7.53
N GLY A 234 -16.33 19.40 -8.23
CA GLY A 234 -17.70 19.87 -7.95
C GLY A 234 -18.82 18.86 -8.25
N LYS A 235 -18.50 17.71 -8.87
CA LYS A 235 -19.46 16.64 -9.17
C LYS A 235 -19.42 15.51 -8.14
N VAL A 236 -18.57 15.61 -7.12
CA VAL A 236 -18.48 14.60 -6.06
C VAL A 236 -19.64 14.74 -5.10
N THR A 237 -20.35 13.66 -4.87
CA THR A 237 -21.43 13.56 -3.87
C THR A 237 -21.16 12.39 -2.94
N THR A 238 -21.73 12.45 -1.73
CA THR A 238 -21.55 11.42 -0.71
C THR A 238 -22.89 10.94 -0.18
N GLN A 239 -22.97 9.65 0.14
CA GLN A 239 -24.13 9.03 0.77
C GLN A 239 -23.69 8.11 1.90
N ILE A 240 -24.28 8.26 3.07
CA ILE A 240 -24.03 7.38 4.21
C ILE A 240 -24.93 6.16 4.08
N VAL A 241 -24.33 4.99 4.21
CA VAL A 241 -25.02 3.69 4.26
C VAL A 241 -24.75 3.06 5.62
N ARG A 242 -25.79 2.77 6.37
CA ARG A 242 -25.72 2.13 7.69
C ARG A 242 -26.99 1.39 7.98
N GLN A 243 -26.95 0.53 9.00
CA GLN A 243 -28.14 -0.09 9.56
C GLN A 243 -28.72 0.81 10.67
N ASP A 244 -30.04 0.96 10.70
CA ASP A 244 -30.78 1.62 11.77
C ASP A 244 -31.78 0.64 12.38
N PRO A 245 -32.11 0.76 13.68
CA PRO A 245 -31.62 1.73 14.64
C PRO A 245 -30.23 1.38 15.19
N LEU A 246 -29.42 2.41 15.52
CA LEU A 246 -28.18 2.23 16.27
C LEU A 246 -28.51 2.04 17.75
N VAL A 247 -28.07 0.94 18.32
CA VAL A 247 -28.32 0.57 19.72
C VAL A 247 -26.98 0.38 20.44
N ALA A 248 -26.79 1.12 21.53
CA ALA A 248 -25.60 0.99 22.37
C ALA A 248 -25.46 -0.43 22.98
N PRO A 249 -24.23 -0.89 23.33
CA PRO A 249 -23.00 -0.10 23.41
C PRO A 249 -22.23 -0.02 22.09
N PHE A 250 -21.39 1.01 21.95
CA PHE A 250 -20.41 1.15 20.88
C PHE A 250 -19.03 1.40 21.48
N THR A 251 -18.02 0.75 20.93
CA THR A 251 -16.61 1.04 21.24
C THR A 251 -16.00 1.96 20.21
N LYS A 252 -15.04 2.80 20.61
CA LYS A 252 -14.27 3.62 19.66
C LYS A 252 -13.59 2.73 18.60
N GLY A 253 -13.74 3.09 17.32
CA GLY A 253 -13.23 2.32 16.18
C GLY A 253 -14.16 1.21 15.68
N GLN A 254 -15.28 0.95 16.36
CA GLN A 254 -16.26 -0.03 15.90
C GLN A 254 -16.90 0.42 14.59
N ALA A 255 -16.99 -0.49 13.62
CA ALA A 255 -17.65 -0.23 12.34
C ALA A 255 -19.16 0.03 12.54
N ILE A 256 -19.64 1.15 11.96
CA ILE A 256 -21.06 1.57 12.05
C ILE A 256 -21.73 1.54 10.67
N GLY A 257 -20.97 1.76 9.60
CA GLY A 257 -21.52 1.84 8.26
C GLY A 257 -20.42 2.23 7.27
N SER A 258 -20.81 2.84 6.16
CA SER A 258 -19.90 3.31 5.13
C SER A 258 -20.36 4.63 4.52
N LEU A 259 -19.39 5.35 3.94
CA LEU A 259 -19.60 6.52 3.11
C LEU A 259 -19.40 6.11 1.65
N LYS A 260 -20.46 6.05 0.88
CA LYS A 260 -20.38 5.94 -0.58
C LYS A 260 -20.03 7.28 -1.16
N VAL A 261 -18.98 7.31 -2.00
CA VAL A 261 -18.54 8.49 -2.74
C VAL A 261 -18.82 8.25 -4.22
N VAL A 262 -19.50 9.18 -4.83
CA VAL A 262 -19.98 9.09 -6.22
C VAL A 262 -19.51 10.31 -7.00
N LEU A 263 -19.11 10.12 -8.24
CA LEU A 263 -18.78 11.18 -9.19
C LEU A 263 -19.85 11.23 -10.28
N GLY A 264 -20.75 12.23 -10.20
CA GLY A 264 -21.97 12.19 -11.00
C GLY A 264 -22.80 10.95 -10.67
N ASP A 265 -22.98 10.05 -11.64
CA ASP A 265 -23.69 8.77 -11.46
C ASP A 265 -22.74 7.55 -11.28
N GLN A 266 -21.42 7.78 -11.29
CA GLN A 266 -20.43 6.72 -11.21
C GLN A 266 -19.93 6.52 -9.79
N PRO A 267 -20.03 5.30 -9.18
CA PRO A 267 -19.46 5.04 -7.87
C PRO A 267 -17.94 5.11 -7.96
N LEU A 268 -17.32 5.91 -7.08
CA LEU A 268 -15.85 6.02 -6.98
C LEU A 268 -15.28 5.06 -5.97
N THR A 269 -15.79 5.11 -4.75
CA THR A 269 -15.28 4.31 -3.64
C THR A 269 -16.31 4.24 -2.53
N GLU A 270 -16.14 3.26 -1.66
CA GLU A 270 -16.89 3.13 -0.41
C GLU A 270 -15.90 3.10 0.75
N VAL A 271 -16.05 4.03 1.69
CA VAL A 271 -15.14 4.24 2.81
C VAL A 271 -15.83 3.79 4.10
N PRO A 272 -15.28 2.85 4.87
CA PRO A 272 -15.89 2.42 6.13
C PRO A 272 -15.89 3.58 7.14
N LEU A 273 -17.03 3.74 7.83
CA LEU A 273 -17.23 4.69 8.92
C LEU A 273 -17.24 3.94 10.25
N VAL A 274 -16.56 4.51 11.23
CA VAL A 274 -16.45 3.96 12.58
C VAL A 274 -16.95 4.94 13.64
N ALA A 275 -17.24 4.44 14.81
CA ALA A 275 -17.48 5.25 16.01
C ALA A 275 -16.19 6.03 16.35
N LEU A 276 -16.27 7.36 16.44
CA LEU A 276 -15.14 8.21 16.82
C LEU A 276 -14.93 8.26 18.34
N GLU A 277 -15.97 7.91 19.08
CA GLU A 277 -16.02 7.87 20.54
C GLU A 277 -16.83 6.66 21.02
N PRO A 278 -16.62 6.17 22.24
CA PRO A 278 -17.45 5.13 22.80
C PRO A 278 -18.82 5.68 23.23
N VAL A 279 -19.85 4.85 23.21
CA VAL A 279 -21.15 5.11 23.82
C VAL A 279 -21.52 3.88 24.66
N GLU A 280 -21.61 4.05 25.97
CA GLU A 280 -21.97 2.98 26.89
C GLU A 280 -23.48 2.74 26.95
N GLU A 281 -23.91 1.59 27.47
CA GLU A 281 -25.31 1.34 27.71
C GLU A 281 -25.86 2.25 28.82
N ALA A 282 -27.07 2.77 28.61
CA ALA A 282 -27.83 3.50 29.63
C ALA A 282 -28.25 2.57 30.78
N GLY A 283 -28.47 3.14 31.91
CA GLY A 283 -29.08 2.43 33.05
C GLY A 283 -30.46 1.86 32.74
N PHE A 284 -30.95 1.00 33.60
CA PHE A 284 -32.23 0.25 33.41
C PHE A 284 -33.40 1.12 32.96
N PHE A 285 -33.63 2.26 33.60
CA PHE A 285 -34.74 3.16 33.25
C PHE A 285 -34.61 3.80 31.88
N GLY A 286 -33.38 4.21 31.48
CA GLY A 286 -33.11 4.77 30.14
C GLY A 286 -33.36 3.73 29.05
N ARG A 287 -32.90 2.50 29.25
CA ARG A 287 -33.11 1.40 28.30
C ARG A 287 -34.58 1.02 28.15
N ALA A 288 -35.33 0.99 29.26
CA ALA A 288 -36.76 0.67 29.23
C ALA A 288 -37.58 1.76 28.49
N TRP A 289 -37.21 3.04 28.70
CA TRP A 289 -37.82 4.16 28.02
C TRP A 289 -37.56 4.13 26.52
N ASP A 290 -36.33 3.89 26.13
CA ASP A 290 -35.95 3.79 24.70
C ASP A 290 -36.54 2.55 24.04
N ALA A 291 -36.65 1.42 24.74
CA ALA A 291 -37.32 0.23 24.21
C ALA A 291 -38.82 0.50 23.90
N MET A 292 -39.51 1.25 24.75
CA MET A 292 -40.91 1.64 24.52
C MET A 292 -40.99 2.58 23.29
N ARG A 293 -40.08 3.56 23.16
CA ARG A 293 -40.06 4.50 22.01
C ARG A 293 -39.73 3.83 20.68
N LEU A 294 -38.85 2.81 20.69
CA LEU A 294 -38.52 2.02 19.52
C LEU A 294 -39.68 1.13 19.05
N TRP A 295 -40.54 0.70 19.97
CA TRP A 295 -41.72 -0.13 19.66
C TRP A 295 -42.84 0.69 18.99
N ILE A 296 -42.91 1.99 19.23
CA ILE A 296 -43.94 2.89 18.71
C ILE A 296 -43.56 3.48 17.32
N LYS A 297 -42.28 3.34 16.88
CA LYS A 297 -41.80 3.73 15.56
C LYS A 297 -41.86 2.57 14.57
#